data_9fe9e5da851c5ac4fbd653eda2eb85c0
#
_entry.id   9fe9e5da851c5ac4fbd653eda2eb85c0
#
_cell.length_a   1.000
_cell.length_b   1.000
_cell.length_c   1.000
_cell.angle_alpha   90.00
_cell.angle_beta   90.00
_cell.angle_gamma   90.00
#
_symmetry.space_group_name_H-M   'P 1'
#
loop_
_entity.id
_entity.type
_entity.pdbx_description
1 polymer ?
#
loop_
_entity_poly.entity_id
_entity_poly.type
_entity_poly.pdbx_seq_one_letter_code
_entity_poly.pdbx_strand_id
1 'polypeptide(L)'
;MSHRPVLDKSYQAVMNRKNEIMKQSVGIDYSKYARGPLAFDYERMMKESAYDFEQIKAIQRAVGVGNTPLIELKNITRLVRMTAPAGKGARIFIKDEACNPSGSFKARRASVSIYHAQRMKYPGVITATSGNYGAAVASQAAMKGLKCIVVQEIYDSHMIGQPEIVEKGRACEAYGAQVMQLTVGPELFYEMLRLLEETGYFNASLYTPFSVAGIETLGYEVAEDMRLITGNAPDMVVVTHAG
;
A
#
# COMPACT_ATOMS: atom_id res chain seq x y z
N MET A 1 -2.81 -7.01 40.75
CA MET A 1 -1.95 -6.65 39.59
C MET A 1 -1.52 -7.97 38.94
N SER A 2 -2.12 -8.35 37.82
CA SER A 2 -1.70 -9.56 37.07
C SER A 2 -0.36 -9.29 36.42
N HIS A 3 0.71 -9.96 36.88
CA HIS A 3 1.98 -9.98 36.17
C HIS A 3 1.73 -10.60 34.77
N ARG A 4 1.67 -9.78 33.73
CA ARG A 4 1.85 -10.32 32.39
C ARG A 4 3.28 -10.91 32.33
N PRO A 5 3.42 -12.16 31.91
CA PRO A 5 4.75 -12.75 31.74
C PRO A 5 5.56 -11.84 30.80
N VAL A 6 6.81 -11.58 31.15
CA VAL A 6 7.74 -10.84 30.29
C VAL A 6 7.99 -11.74 29.07
N LEU A 7 7.47 -11.34 27.92
CA LEU A 7 7.68 -12.06 26.67
C LEU A 7 9.18 -12.02 26.29
N ASP A 8 9.73 -13.15 25.91
CA ASP A 8 11.07 -13.24 25.37
C ASP A 8 11.11 -12.49 24.02
N LYS A 9 11.94 -11.44 23.94
CA LYS A 9 12.11 -10.56 22.80
C LYS A 9 13.32 -10.92 21.92
N SER A 10 13.95 -12.07 22.17
CA SER A 10 15.02 -12.52 21.29
C SER A 10 14.52 -12.76 19.87
N TYR A 11 15.43 -12.60 18.90
CA TYR A 11 15.12 -12.81 17.48
C TYR A 11 14.38 -14.15 17.25
N GLN A 12 14.93 -15.24 17.79
CA GLN A 12 14.35 -16.57 17.62
C GLN A 12 12.95 -16.68 18.22
N ALA A 13 12.73 -16.12 19.39
CA ALA A 13 11.43 -16.17 20.06
C ALA A 13 10.36 -15.38 19.31
N VAL A 14 10.66 -14.19 18.82
CA VAL A 14 9.75 -13.37 18.02
C VAL A 14 9.46 -14.08 16.68
N MET A 15 10.46 -14.58 15.99
CA MET A 15 10.29 -15.30 14.72
C MET A 15 9.47 -16.58 14.86
N ASN A 16 9.57 -17.28 15.97
CA ASN A 16 8.73 -18.46 16.24
C ASN A 16 7.26 -18.10 16.41
N ARG A 17 6.96 -16.90 16.89
CA ARG A 17 5.57 -16.39 17.05
C ARG A 17 5.06 -15.59 15.83
N LYS A 18 5.83 -15.46 14.77
CA LYS A 18 5.49 -14.60 13.63
C LYS A 18 4.07 -14.77 13.10
N ASN A 19 3.61 -16.01 12.96
CA ASN A 19 2.27 -16.28 12.41
C ASN A 19 1.15 -15.80 13.34
N GLU A 20 1.34 -15.94 14.67
CA GLU A 20 0.40 -15.46 15.66
C GLU A 20 0.39 -13.91 15.70
N ILE A 21 1.57 -13.28 15.71
CA ILE A 21 1.71 -11.83 15.64
C ILE A 21 1.02 -11.27 14.38
N MET A 22 1.27 -11.90 13.23
CA MET A 22 0.67 -11.51 11.96
C MET A 22 -0.86 -11.63 11.98
N LYS A 23 -1.38 -12.76 12.51
CA LYS A 23 -2.81 -12.98 12.65
C LYS A 23 -3.47 -11.94 13.57
N GLN A 24 -2.87 -11.67 14.71
CA GLN A 24 -3.41 -10.68 15.67
C GLN A 24 -3.36 -9.26 15.10
N SER A 25 -2.31 -8.92 14.36
CA SER A 25 -2.07 -7.58 13.84
C SER A 25 -2.90 -7.21 12.61
N VAL A 26 -3.58 -8.17 11.96
CA VAL A 26 -4.51 -7.89 10.82
C VAL A 26 -5.91 -8.42 11.02
N GLY A 27 -6.13 -9.27 12.03
CA GLY A 27 -7.41 -9.93 12.27
C GLY A 27 -7.77 -11.04 11.26
N ILE A 28 -6.80 -11.46 10.41
CA ILE A 28 -7.00 -12.49 9.39
C ILE A 28 -6.04 -13.65 9.65
N ASP A 29 -6.60 -14.85 9.70
CA ASP A 29 -5.83 -16.08 9.81
C ASP A 29 -5.48 -16.62 8.41
N TYR A 30 -4.32 -16.25 7.89
CA TYR A 30 -3.86 -16.64 6.55
C TYR A 30 -3.71 -18.16 6.40
N SER A 31 -3.52 -18.91 7.48
CA SER A 31 -3.39 -20.37 7.42
C SER A 31 -4.65 -21.06 6.87
N LYS A 32 -5.82 -20.43 7.07
CA LYS A 32 -7.10 -20.93 6.55
C LYS A 32 -7.23 -20.85 5.04
N TYR A 33 -6.40 -20.02 4.40
CA TYR A 33 -6.43 -19.74 2.96
C TYR A 33 -5.21 -20.30 2.23
N ALA A 34 -4.32 -21.01 2.94
CA ALA A 34 -3.11 -21.56 2.34
C ALA A 34 -3.44 -22.60 1.28
N ARG A 35 -2.87 -22.45 0.09
CA ARG A 35 -2.85 -23.39 -1.03
C ARG A 35 -1.42 -23.86 -1.30
N GLY A 36 -0.82 -24.56 -0.34
CA GLY A 36 0.59 -24.95 -0.38
C GLY A 36 1.51 -23.96 0.35
N PRO A 37 2.84 -24.12 0.24
CA PRO A 37 3.80 -23.40 1.09
C PRO A 37 3.94 -21.91 0.77
N LEU A 38 3.60 -21.47 -0.45
CA LEU A 38 3.84 -20.11 -0.94
C LEU A 38 2.60 -19.46 -1.58
N ALA A 39 1.44 -20.11 -1.56
CA ALA A 39 0.24 -19.62 -2.21
C ALA A 39 -0.93 -19.54 -1.26
N PHE A 40 -1.78 -18.54 -1.47
CA PHE A 40 -3.02 -18.32 -0.74
C PHE A 40 -4.22 -18.28 -1.68
N ASP A 41 -5.37 -18.72 -1.21
CA ASP A 41 -6.64 -18.55 -1.87
C ASP A 41 -7.16 -17.12 -1.71
N TYR A 42 -6.57 -16.21 -2.46
CA TYR A 42 -6.92 -14.79 -2.39
C TYR A 42 -8.38 -14.54 -2.77
N GLU A 43 -8.92 -15.25 -3.74
CA GLU A 43 -10.31 -15.07 -4.16
C GLU A 43 -11.28 -15.37 -3.00
N ARG A 44 -11.06 -16.49 -2.31
CA ARG A 44 -11.86 -16.85 -1.15
C ARG A 44 -11.65 -15.83 0.00
N MET A 45 -10.41 -15.44 0.24
CA MET A 45 -10.06 -14.46 1.26
C MET A 45 -10.72 -13.10 0.97
N MET A 46 -10.74 -12.67 -0.30
CA MET A 46 -11.43 -11.45 -0.74
C MET A 46 -12.93 -11.52 -0.45
N LYS A 47 -13.58 -12.63 -0.81
CA LYS A 47 -15.02 -12.83 -0.58
C LYS A 47 -15.40 -12.81 0.90
N GLU A 48 -14.55 -13.37 1.77
CA GLU A 48 -14.85 -13.50 3.19
C GLU A 48 -14.49 -12.26 4.03
N SER A 49 -13.54 -11.46 3.61
CA SER A 49 -12.98 -10.34 4.41
C SER A 49 -12.97 -8.99 3.73
N ALA A 50 -13.23 -8.91 2.42
CA ALA A 50 -13.21 -7.66 1.69
C ALA A 50 -14.48 -6.82 1.87
N TYR A 51 -14.34 -5.57 1.49
CA TYR A 51 -15.45 -4.66 1.27
C TYR A 51 -15.93 -4.83 -0.18
N ASP A 52 -17.20 -4.55 -0.44
CA ASP A 52 -17.68 -4.48 -1.83
C ASP A 52 -17.07 -3.26 -2.56
N PHE A 53 -17.18 -3.25 -3.88
CA PHE A 53 -16.55 -2.24 -4.72
C PHE A 53 -17.03 -0.82 -4.41
N GLU A 54 -18.33 -0.63 -4.16
CA GLU A 54 -18.90 0.69 -3.86
C GLU A 54 -18.47 1.17 -2.47
N GLN A 55 -18.34 0.27 -1.50
CA GLN A 55 -17.78 0.61 -0.19
C GLN A 55 -16.33 1.07 -0.33
N ILE A 56 -15.50 0.40 -1.14
CA ILE A 56 -14.10 0.78 -1.37
C ILE A 56 -14.03 2.16 -2.02
N LYS A 57 -14.82 2.42 -3.04
CA LYS A 57 -14.91 3.75 -3.67
C LYS A 57 -15.32 4.83 -2.68
N ALA A 58 -16.30 4.55 -1.83
CA ALA A 58 -16.73 5.48 -0.80
C ALA A 58 -15.65 5.78 0.24
N ILE A 59 -14.91 4.72 0.69
CA ILE A 59 -13.78 4.87 1.61
C ILE A 59 -12.69 5.76 0.99
N GLN A 60 -12.33 5.51 -0.25
CA GLN A 60 -11.31 6.27 -0.96
C GLN A 60 -11.74 7.73 -1.18
N ARG A 61 -12.96 7.94 -1.66
CA ARG A 61 -13.52 9.27 -1.87
C ARG A 61 -13.54 10.11 -0.60
N ALA A 62 -13.87 9.51 0.54
CA ALA A 62 -13.92 10.21 1.84
C ALA A 62 -12.56 10.77 2.31
N VAL A 63 -11.46 10.32 1.70
CA VAL A 63 -10.09 10.78 2.00
C VAL A 63 -9.38 11.34 0.76
N GLY A 64 -10.12 11.69 -0.28
CA GLY A 64 -9.60 12.31 -1.50
C GLY A 64 -8.70 11.40 -2.33
N VAL A 65 -8.84 10.08 -2.21
CA VAL A 65 -8.07 9.09 -2.97
C VAL A 65 -8.87 8.64 -4.19
N GLY A 66 -8.18 8.47 -5.31
CA GLY A 66 -8.80 8.14 -6.59
C GLY A 66 -9.29 9.37 -7.36
N ASN A 67 -10.03 9.13 -8.41
CA ASN A 67 -10.51 10.16 -9.34
C ASN A 67 -9.36 11.05 -9.87
N THR A 68 -8.22 10.42 -10.14
CA THR A 68 -7.02 11.08 -10.63
C THR A 68 -7.15 11.42 -12.11
N PRO A 69 -6.45 12.45 -12.62
CA PRO A 69 -6.57 12.87 -14.02
C PRO A 69 -6.12 11.78 -15.00
N LEU A 70 -6.88 11.60 -16.10
CA LEU A 70 -6.43 10.90 -17.29
C LEU A 70 -6.13 11.94 -18.38
N ILE A 71 -4.86 12.07 -18.77
CA ILE A 71 -4.36 13.16 -19.62
C ILE A 71 -3.85 12.60 -20.93
N GLU A 72 -4.33 13.11 -22.06
CA GLU A 72 -3.77 12.78 -23.38
C GLU A 72 -2.42 13.47 -23.58
N LEU A 73 -1.39 12.70 -23.87
CA LEU A 73 -0.05 13.19 -24.21
C LEU A 73 0.01 13.60 -25.69
N LYS A 74 -0.59 14.74 -26.04
CA LYS A 74 -0.81 15.20 -27.41
C LYS A 74 0.46 15.25 -28.26
N ASN A 75 1.57 15.73 -27.69
CA ASN A 75 2.83 15.82 -28.42
C ASN A 75 3.42 14.44 -28.72
N ILE A 76 3.40 13.52 -27.75
CA ILE A 76 3.89 12.15 -27.94
C ILE A 76 2.98 11.39 -28.90
N THR A 77 1.66 11.53 -28.76
CA THR A 77 0.66 10.99 -29.71
C THR A 77 0.97 11.46 -31.14
N ARG A 78 1.25 12.73 -31.33
CA ARG A 78 1.62 13.28 -32.64
C ARG A 78 2.90 12.67 -33.19
N LEU A 79 3.96 12.59 -32.40
CA LEU A 79 5.24 11.99 -32.82
C LEU A 79 5.08 10.53 -33.23
N VAL A 80 4.37 9.72 -32.44
CA VAL A 80 4.12 8.32 -32.78
C VAL A 80 3.33 8.18 -34.07
N ARG A 81 2.35 9.04 -34.33
CA ARG A 81 1.55 9.01 -35.55
C ARG A 81 2.32 9.47 -36.78
N MET A 82 3.30 10.37 -36.63
CA MET A 82 4.18 10.80 -37.74
C MET A 82 5.12 9.68 -38.21
N THR A 83 5.47 8.75 -37.32
CA THR A 83 6.37 7.61 -37.61
C THR A 83 5.65 6.32 -37.94
N ALA A 84 4.34 6.26 -37.71
CA ALA A 84 3.52 5.10 -38.01
C ALA A 84 3.03 5.09 -39.47
N PRO A 85 2.68 3.91 -40.01
CA PRO A 85 1.99 3.85 -41.32
C PRO A 85 0.68 4.63 -41.32
N ALA A 86 0.27 5.09 -42.50
CA ALA A 86 -0.94 5.91 -42.67
C ALA A 86 -2.18 5.22 -42.01
N GLY A 87 -2.92 5.99 -41.21
CA GLY A 87 -4.08 5.49 -40.45
C GLY A 87 -3.74 4.64 -39.21
N LYS A 88 -2.44 4.50 -38.89
CA LYS A 88 -1.96 3.82 -37.68
C LYS A 88 -1.37 4.83 -36.68
N GLY A 89 -0.92 4.32 -35.54
CA GLY A 89 -0.34 5.10 -34.47
C GLY A 89 -1.32 5.33 -33.31
N ALA A 90 -0.83 5.03 -32.11
CA ALA A 90 -1.61 5.10 -30.89
C ALA A 90 -1.94 6.55 -30.47
N ARG A 91 -3.07 6.73 -29.82
CA ARG A 91 -3.28 7.83 -28.88
C ARG A 91 -2.72 7.41 -27.52
N ILE A 92 -1.90 8.27 -26.92
CA ILE A 92 -1.20 7.95 -25.68
C ILE A 92 -1.76 8.82 -24.55
N PHE A 93 -2.14 8.14 -23.46
CA PHE A 93 -2.67 8.78 -22.26
C PHE A 93 -1.81 8.42 -21.06
N ILE A 94 -1.82 9.27 -20.05
CA ILE A 94 -1.26 9.00 -18.74
C ILE A 94 -2.35 9.14 -17.67
N LYS A 95 -2.48 8.16 -16.80
CA LYS A 95 -3.26 8.25 -15.56
C LYS A 95 -2.33 8.77 -14.47
N ASP A 96 -2.53 10.01 -14.02
CA ASP A 96 -1.61 10.67 -13.11
C ASP A 96 -1.92 10.34 -11.64
N GLU A 97 -1.36 9.24 -11.16
CA GLU A 97 -1.52 8.80 -9.77
C GLU A 97 -0.71 9.63 -8.75
N ALA A 98 0.16 10.55 -9.20
CA ALA A 98 0.81 11.50 -8.30
C ALA A 98 -0.16 12.52 -7.71
N CYS A 99 -1.34 12.67 -8.31
CA CYS A 99 -2.41 13.52 -7.78
C CYS A 99 -3.13 12.97 -6.54
N ASN A 100 -2.82 11.75 -6.10
CA ASN A 100 -3.32 11.25 -4.82
C ASN A 100 -2.67 11.98 -3.62
N PRO A 101 -3.31 12.04 -2.45
CA PRO A 101 -2.85 12.82 -1.28
C PRO A 101 -1.40 12.56 -0.84
N SER A 102 -0.88 11.35 -1.04
CA SER A 102 0.51 10.99 -0.71
C SER A 102 1.46 11.07 -1.90
N GLY A 103 1.03 11.61 -3.05
CA GLY A 103 1.82 11.72 -4.25
C GLY A 103 2.03 10.40 -5.01
N SER A 104 1.21 9.37 -4.77
CA SER A 104 1.34 8.10 -5.48
C SER A 104 0.08 7.23 -5.42
N PHE A 105 -0.04 6.25 -6.33
CA PHE A 105 -1.11 5.25 -6.32
C PHE A 105 -1.17 4.40 -5.03
N LYS A 106 -0.11 4.40 -4.23
CA LYS A 106 -0.06 3.69 -2.95
C LYS A 106 -1.14 4.15 -1.96
N ALA A 107 -1.65 5.37 -2.14
CA ALA A 107 -2.78 5.88 -1.37
C ALA A 107 -4.04 5.01 -1.53
N ARG A 108 -4.27 4.42 -2.71
CA ARG A 108 -5.42 3.54 -2.95
C ARG A 108 -5.41 2.32 -2.04
N ARG A 109 -4.25 1.71 -1.85
CA ARG A 109 -4.06 0.60 -0.92
C ARG A 109 -4.16 1.05 0.53
N ALA A 110 -3.44 2.12 0.88
CA ALA A 110 -3.34 2.61 2.24
C ALA A 110 -4.70 3.06 2.79
N SER A 111 -5.54 3.74 2.00
CA SER A 111 -6.84 4.25 2.43
C SER A 111 -7.75 3.16 2.98
N VAL A 112 -7.82 2.01 2.32
CA VAL A 112 -8.68 0.90 2.75
C VAL A 112 -8.07 0.17 3.94
N SER A 113 -6.74 -0.02 3.97
CA SER A 113 -6.04 -0.61 5.11
C SER A 113 -6.23 0.21 6.39
N ILE A 114 -6.07 1.52 6.30
CA ILE A 114 -6.20 2.42 7.45
C ILE A 114 -7.65 2.56 7.89
N TYR A 115 -8.60 2.60 6.96
CA TYR A 115 -10.03 2.54 7.29
C TYR A 115 -10.37 1.25 8.05
N HIS A 116 -9.83 0.10 7.61
CA HIS A 116 -10.03 -1.18 8.29
C HIS A 116 -9.45 -1.15 9.70
N ALA A 117 -8.23 -0.66 9.88
CA ALA A 117 -7.59 -0.52 11.18
C ALA A 117 -8.44 0.33 12.14
N GLN A 118 -8.96 1.47 11.67
CA GLN A 118 -9.84 2.34 12.46
C GLN A 118 -11.15 1.63 12.83
N ARG A 119 -11.80 0.98 11.86
CA ARG A 119 -13.06 0.22 12.06
C ARG A 119 -12.90 -0.88 13.10
N MET A 120 -11.76 -1.59 13.08
CA MET A 120 -11.42 -2.66 14.02
C MET A 120 -10.87 -2.13 15.36
N LYS A 121 -10.79 -0.80 15.51
CA LYS A 121 -10.35 -0.12 16.75
C LYS A 121 -8.90 -0.45 17.14
N TYR A 122 -8.02 -0.67 16.17
CA TYR A 122 -6.59 -0.73 16.46
C TYR A 122 -6.10 0.61 16.99
N PRO A 123 -5.22 0.64 18.00
CA PRO A 123 -4.76 1.90 18.61
C PRO A 123 -3.77 2.68 17.74
N GLY A 124 -3.27 2.08 16.67
CA GLY A 124 -2.35 2.65 15.70
C GLY A 124 -2.02 1.67 14.59
N VAL A 125 -1.10 2.07 13.73
CA VAL A 125 -0.67 1.27 12.58
C VAL A 125 0.85 1.24 12.47
N ILE A 126 1.40 0.14 11.97
CA ILE A 126 2.83 -0.02 11.66
C ILE A 126 2.97 -0.42 10.20
N THR A 127 3.93 0.18 9.51
CA THR A 127 4.33 -0.25 8.19
C THR A 127 5.85 -0.34 8.09
N ALA A 128 6.34 -1.38 7.42
CA ALA A 128 7.74 -1.52 7.04
C ALA A 128 7.85 -1.23 5.54
N THR A 129 8.71 -0.28 5.17
CA THR A 129 8.80 0.19 3.77
C THR A 129 10.04 1.04 3.56
N SER A 130 10.57 1.00 2.36
CA SER A 130 11.63 1.89 1.91
C SER A 130 11.14 3.10 1.07
N GLY A 131 9.83 3.28 0.88
CA GLY A 131 9.40 4.29 -0.09
C GLY A 131 7.98 4.83 0.07
N ASN A 132 7.33 5.08 -1.07
CA ASN A 132 6.03 5.74 -1.19
C ASN A 132 4.90 5.12 -0.36
N TYR A 133 4.99 3.83 -0.03
CA TYR A 133 3.94 3.20 0.76
C TYR A 133 3.91 3.72 2.22
N GLY A 134 5.09 3.98 2.81
CA GLY A 134 5.17 4.60 4.13
C GLY A 134 4.49 5.97 4.19
N ALA A 135 4.78 6.82 3.21
CA ALA A 135 4.14 8.13 3.10
C ALA A 135 2.62 8.01 2.92
N ALA A 136 2.15 7.03 2.14
CA ALA A 136 0.72 6.79 1.96
C ALA A 136 0.04 6.33 3.27
N VAL A 137 0.65 5.40 4.00
CA VAL A 137 0.14 4.93 5.29
C VAL A 137 0.13 6.07 6.32
N ALA A 138 1.23 6.83 6.43
CA ALA A 138 1.34 7.95 7.36
C ALA A 138 0.29 9.03 7.06
N SER A 139 0.13 9.42 5.79
CA SER A 139 -0.89 10.38 5.35
C SER A 139 -2.30 9.93 5.72
N GLN A 140 -2.66 8.69 5.43
CA GLN A 140 -3.99 8.16 5.73
C GLN A 140 -4.21 7.99 7.25
N ALA A 141 -3.19 7.59 8.00
CA ALA A 141 -3.24 7.49 9.46
C ALA A 141 -3.50 8.87 10.09
N ALA A 142 -2.81 9.91 9.63
CA ALA A 142 -3.03 11.29 10.06
C ALA A 142 -4.47 11.74 9.81
N MET A 143 -5.03 11.49 8.61
CA MET A 143 -6.41 11.83 8.28
C MET A 143 -7.44 11.13 9.19
N LYS A 144 -7.09 9.96 9.73
CA LYS A 144 -7.96 9.16 10.62
C LYS A 144 -7.65 9.32 12.10
N GLY A 145 -6.66 10.15 12.46
CA GLY A 145 -6.25 10.37 13.85
C GLY A 145 -5.60 9.14 14.50
N LEU A 146 -5.03 8.24 13.70
CA LEU A 146 -4.35 7.05 14.20
C LEU A 146 -2.85 7.32 14.39
N LYS A 147 -2.27 6.75 15.45
CA LYS A 147 -0.83 6.70 15.62
C LYS A 147 -0.21 5.87 14.49
N CYS A 148 0.96 6.28 14.00
CA CYS A 148 1.64 5.61 12.91
C CYS A 148 3.13 5.43 13.24
N ILE A 149 3.64 4.22 13.03
CA ILE A 149 5.07 3.91 13.07
C ILE A 149 5.48 3.44 11.68
N VAL A 150 6.52 4.04 11.12
CA VAL A 150 7.09 3.66 9.83
C VAL A 150 8.50 3.14 10.08
N VAL A 151 8.74 1.87 9.77
CA VAL A 151 10.06 1.25 9.86
C VAL A 151 10.68 1.27 8.47
N GLN A 152 11.83 1.91 8.32
CA GLN A 152 12.51 2.12 7.05
C GLN A 152 13.92 1.53 7.07
N GLU A 153 14.30 0.90 5.97
CA GLU A 153 15.68 0.60 5.63
C GLU A 153 16.25 1.74 4.78
N ILE A 154 17.37 2.33 5.20
CA ILE A 154 17.95 3.51 4.54
C ILE A 154 18.97 3.13 3.48
N TYR A 155 19.73 2.07 3.73
CA TYR A 155 20.84 1.65 2.86
C TYR A 155 20.43 0.44 2.01
N ASP A 156 20.93 0.42 0.79
CA ASP A 156 20.82 -0.76 -0.07
C ASP A 156 21.81 -1.86 0.35
N SER A 157 21.82 -2.97 -0.40
CA SER A 157 22.74 -4.10 -0.16
C SER A 157 24.22 -3.74 -0.30
N HIS A 158 24.54 -2.60 -0.91
CA HIS A 158 25.89 -2.05 -1.06
C HIS A 158 26.22 -1.00 -0.02
N MET A 159 25.36 -0.80 0.98
CA MET A 159 25.49 0.24 2.01
C MET A 159 25.48 1.67 1.43
N ILE A 160 24.82 1.85 0.30
CA ILE A 160 24.63 3.17 -0.30
C ILE A 160 23.28 3.72 0.16
N GLY A 161 23.32 4.88 0.80
CA GLY A 161 22.12 5.60 1.22
C GLY A 161 21.32 6.10 0.01
N GLN A 162 20.01 5.93 0.05
CA GLN A 162 19.10 6.34 -1.02
C GLN A 162 18.40 7.65 -0.64
N PRO A 163 18.71 8.76 -1.31
CA PRO A 163 18.14 10.09 -0.98
C PRO A 163 16.61 10.12 -0.97
N GLU A 164 15.96 9.40 -1.89
CA GLU A 164 14.51 9.30 -1.98
C GLU A 164 13.88 8.63 -0.75
N ILE A 165 14.58 7.71 -0.08
CA ILE A 165 14.09 7.10 1.16
C ILE A 165 14.11 8.12 2.28
N VAL A 166 15.16 8.94 2.35
CA VAL A 166 15.27 10.03 3.35
C VAL A 166 14.15 11.05 3.16
N GLU A 167 13.86 11.45 1.91
CA GLU A 167 12.75 12.35 1.59
C GLU A 167 11.40 11.77 2.01
N LYS A 168 11.16 10.48 1.74
CA LYS A 168 9.92 9.80 2.17
C LYS A 168 9.82 9.68 3.68
N GLY A 169 10.94 9.49 4.38
CA GLY A 169 11.01 9.55 5.85
C GLY A 169 10.54 10.89 6.38
N ARG A 170 11.08 11.99 5.85
CA ARG A 170 10.65 13.36 6.20
C ARG A 170 9.17 13.61 5.93
N ALA A 171 8.65 13.11 4.81
CA ALA A 171 7.22 13.20 4.52
C ALA A 171 6.38 12.42 5.56
N CYS A 172 6.82 11.24 6.00
CA CYS A 172 6.16 10.48 7.06
C CYS A 172 6.14 11.25 8.39
N GLU A 173 7.26 11.86 8.77
CA GLU A 173 7.37 12.70 9.96
C GLU A 173 6.46 13.93 9.88
N ALA A 174 6.39 14.58 8.71
CA ALA A 174 5.50 15.72 8.46
C ALA A 174 4.01 15.35 8.62
N TYR A 175 3.64 14.11 8.34
CA TYR A 175 2.30 13.56 8.63
C TYR A 175 2.12 13.13 10.09
N GLY A 176 3.14 13.28 10.94
CA GLY A 176 3.07 12.94 12.37
C GLY A 176 3.38 11.47 12.67
N ALA A 177 3.94 10.71 11.75
CA ALA A 177 4.40 9.36 12.01
C ALA A 177 5.73 9.35 12.77
N GLN A 178 5.93 8.35 13.63
CA GLN A 178 7.23 8.01 14.16
C GLN A 178 8.00 7.20 13.12
N VAL A 179 9.17 7.67 12.70
CA VAL A 179 10.01 7.00 11.73
C VAL A 179 11.17 6.31 12.44
N MET A 180 11.26 5.00 12.30
CA MET A 180 12.39 4.19 12.76
C MET A 180 13.23 3.81 11.54
N GLN A 181 14.48 4.27 11.53
CA GLN A 181 15.40 4.01 10.44
C GLN A 181 16.41 2.92 10.84
N LEU A 182 16.50 1.89 10.02
CA LEU A 182 17.41 0.77 10.19
C LEU A 182 18.52 0.83 9.15
N THR A 183 19.70 0.38 9.54
CA THR A 183 20.87 0.36 8.66
C THR A 183 21.02 -0.92 7.85
N VAL A 184 20.34 -2.01 8.28
CA VAL A 184 20.42 -3.33 7.65
C VAL A 184 19.04 -3.97 7.48
N GLY A 185 18.82 -4.56 6.31
CA GLY A 185 17.53 -5.09 5.87
C GLY A 185 16.96 -6.28 6.64
N PRO A 186 17.77 -7.29 7.06
CA PRO A 186 17.23 -8.46 7.77
C PRO A 186 16.52 -8.13 9.09
N GLU A 187 16.89 -7.03 9.73
CA GLU A 187 16.29 -6.59 10.98
C GLU A 187 14.92 -5.94 10.79
N LEU A 188 14.62 -5.43 9.60
CA LEU A 188 13.37 -4.74 9.30
C LEU A 188 12.13 -5.56 9.67
N PHE A 189 12.11 -6.83 9.28
CA PHE A 189 10.97 -7.71 9.53
C PHE A 189 10.85 -8.10 11.01
N TYR A 190 11.99 -8.38 11.66
CA TYR A 190 12.03 -8.68 13.08
C TYR A 190 11.55 -7.48 13.91
N GLU A 191 12.07 -6.30 13.66
CA GLU A 191 11.67 -5.08 14.39
C GLU A 191 10.19 -4.76 14.17
N MET A 192 9.68 -4.93 12.96
CA MET A 192 8.25 -4.77 12.69
C MET A 192 7.41 -5.74 13.53
N LEU A 193 7.77 -7.03 13.57
CA LEU A 193 7.05 -8.04 14.35
C LEU A 193 7.09 -7.73 15.85
N ARG A 194 8.26 -7.34 16.37
CA ARG A 194 8.45 -6.95 17.77
C ARG A 194 7.57 -5.77 18.14
N LEU A 195 7.55 -4.74 17.31
CA LEU A 195 6.72 -3.56 17.53
C LEU A 195 5.21 -3.89 17.45
N LEU A 196 4.79 -4.74 16.52
CA LEU A 196 3.40 -5.19 16.42
C LEU A 196 2.96 -5.92 17.70
N GLU A 197 3.80 -6.82 18.22
CA GLU A 197 3.50 -7.57 19.46
C GLU A 197 3.45 -6.64 20.70
N GLU A 198 4.36 -5.67 20.76
CA GLU A 198 4.43 -4.72 21.89
C GLU A 198 3.28 -3.72 21.90
N THR A 199 2.91 -3.19 20.75
CA THR A 199 1.94 -2.10 20.64
C THR A 199 0.51 -2.55 20.42
N GLY A 200 0.32 -3.75 19.87
CA GLY A 200 -0.99 -4.21 19.40
C GLY A 200 -1.51 -3.40 18.19
N TYR A 201 -0.62 -2.75 17.45
CA TYR A 201 -0.99 -1.95 16.28
C TYR A 201 -1.34 -2.83 15.07
N PHE A 202 -2.09 -2.26 14.15
CA PHE A 202 -2.41 -2.92 12.89
C PHE A 202 -1.19 -2.99 11.96
N ASN A 203 -0.99 -4.14 11.34
CA ASN A 203 0.06 -4.34 10.34
C ASN A 203 -0.41 -3.83 8.97
N ALA A 204 -0.05 -2.61 8.62
CA ALA A 204 -0.36 -2.04 7.32
C ALA A 204 0.56 -2.52 6.18
N SER A 205 1.67 -3.22 6.48
CA SER A 205 2.60 -3.73 5.47
C SER A 205 2.03 -4.88 4.65
N LEU A 206 1.17 -5.71 5.24
CA LEU A 206 0.62 -6.88 4.55
C LEU A 206 -0.29 -6.51 3.38
N TYR A 207 -0.23 -7.33 2.34
CA TYR A 207 -1.20 -7.34 1.27
C TYR A 207 -2.46 -8.06 1.74
N THR A 208 -3.31 -7.31 2.42
CA THR A 208 -4.63 -7.81 2.83
C THR A 208 -5.59 -7.78 1.64
N PRO A 209 -6.64 -8.63 1.63
CA PRO A 209 -7.60 -8.65 0.53
C PRO A 209 -8.21 -7.28 0.26
N PHE A 210 -8.66 -6.58 1.30
CA PHE A 210 -9.24 -5.24 1.16
C PHE A 210 -8.22 -4.20 0.67
N SER A 211 -6.94 -4.35 0.98
CA SER A 211 -5.89 -3.44 0.49
C SER A 211 -5.61 -3.66 -1.00
N VAL A 212 -5.68 -4.90 -1.47
CA VAL A 212 -5.56 -5.24 -2.89
C VAL A 212 -6.76 -4.70 -3.66
N ALA A 213 -7.98 -4.92 -3.16
CA ALA A 213 -9.20 -4.37 -3.75
C ALA A 213 -9.16 -2.83 -3.84
N GLY A 214 -8.50 -2.15 -2.89
CA GLY A 214 -8.25 -0.71 -2.97
C GLY A 214 -7.41 -0.30 -4.20
N ILE A 215 -6.49 -1.14 -4.67
CA ILE A 215 -5.71 -0.87 -5.89
C ILE A 215 -6.55 -1.13 -7.15
N GLU A 216 -7.42 -2.12 -7.14
CA GLU A 216 -8.25 -2.49 -8.29
C GLU A 216 -9.11 -1.35 -8.80
N THR A 217 -9.50 -0.39 -7.95
CA THR A 217 -10.26 0.79 -8.36
C THR A 217 -9.56 1.61 -9.45
N LEU A 218 -8.23 1.55 -9.54
CA LEU A 218 -7.47 2.21 -10.60
C LEU A 218 -7.83 1.66 -11.99
N GLY A 219 -7.94 0.36 -12.14
CA GLY A 219 -8.31 -0.27 -13.41
C GLY A 219 -9.71 0.12 -13.87
N TYR A 220 -10.65 0.18 -12.93
CA TYR A 220 -12.02 0.63 -13.23
C TYR A 220 -12.06 2.10 -13.65
N GLU A 221 -11.34 3.00 -12.95
CA GLU A 221 -11.26 4.40 -13.33
C GLU A 221 -10.64 4.59 -14.72
N VAL A 222 -9.55 3.88 -15.04
CA VAL A 222 -8.94 3.94 -16.38
C VAL A 222 -9.94 3.54 -17.45
N ALA A 223 -10.69 2.45 -17.25
CA ALA A 223 -11.67 2.00 -18.22
C ALA A 223 -12.84 2.97 -18.37
N GLU A 224 -13.29 3.55 -17.27
CA GLU A 224 -14.42 4.50 -17.23
C GLU A 224 -14.01 5.83 -17.89
N ASP A 225 -12.89 6.40 -17.51
CA ASP A 225 -12.35 7.65 -18.08
C ASP A 225 -12.09 7.53 -19.59
N MET A 226 -11.51 6.40 -20.03
CA MET A 226 -11.29 6.16 -21.46
C MET A 226 -12.58 6.09 -22.24
N ARG A 227 -13.62 5.43 -21.71
CA ARG A 227 -14.94 5.41 -22.36
C ARG A 227 -15.58 6.79 -22.45
N LEU A 228 -15.42 7.61 -21.41
CA LEU A 228 -15.93 8.99 -21.42
C LEU A 228 -15.21 9.88 -22.45
N ILE A 229 -13.88 9.73 -22.60
CA ILE A 229 -13.05 10.57 -23.48
C ILE A 229 -13.09 10.09 -24.94
N THR A 230 -13.10 8.76 -25.15
CA THR A 230 -12.90 8.18 -26.48
C THR A 230 -14.10 7.36 -27.00
N GLY A 231 -15.07 7.07 -26.16
CA GLY A 231 -16.17 6.14 -26.45
C GLY A 231 -15.80 4.66 -26.31
N ASN A 232 -14.54 4.34 -26.07
CA ASN A 232 -14.02 2.96 -26.04
C ASN A 232 -13.13 2.72 -24.80
N ALA A 233 -12.96 1.46 -24.43
CA ALA A 233 -11.93 1.06 -23.48
C ALA A 233 -10.53 1.21 -24.13
N PRO A 234 -9.43 1.29 -23.35
CA PRO A 234 -8.10 1.30 -23.91
C PRO A 234 -7.77 -0.03 -24.57
N ASP A 235 -7.09 0.02 -25.73
CA ASP A 235 -6.58 -1.19 -26.41
C ASP A 235 -5.40 -1.82 -25.66
N MET A 236 -4.64 -1.01 -24.94
CA MET A 236 -3.48 -1.43 -24.18
C MET A 236 -3.32 -0.57 -22.93
N VAL A 237 -2.97 -1.21 -21.84
CA VAL A 237 -2.58 -0.56 -20.58
C VAL A 237 -1.16 -0.98 -20.23
N VAL A 238 -0.29 0.02 -20.04
CA VAL A 238 1.10 -0.21 -19.59
C VAL A 238 1.21 0.18 -18.13
N VAL A 239 1.62 -0.75 -17.30
CA VAL A 239 1.79 -0.55 -15.86
C VAL A 239 3.25 -0.76 -15.50
N THR A 240 3.84 0.22 -14.81
CA THR A 240 5.18 0.04 -14.23
C THR A 240 5.12 -1.04 -13.15
N HIS A 241 5.95 -2.04 -13.28
CA HIS A 241 6.07 -3.12 -12.30
C HIS A 241 7.49 -3.13 -11.75
N ALA A 242 7.61 -2.83 -10.45
CA ALA A 242 8.84 -2.96 -9.68
C ALA A 242 8.48 -3.58 -8.32
N GLY A 243 9.16 -4.64 -7.96
CA GLY A 243 8.92 -5.38 -6.71
C GLY A 243 10.19 -5.76 -6.03
#